data_0be4f86dc077a3b25008245b585ad003
#
_entry.id   0be4f86dc077a3b25008245b585ad003
#
_cell.length_a   1.000
_cell.length_b   1.000
_cell.length_c   1.000
_cell.angle_alpha   90.00
_cell.angle_beta   90.00
_cell.angle_gamma   90.00
#
_symmetry.space_group_name_H-M   'P 1'
#
loop_
_entity.id
_entity.type
_entity.pdbx_description
1 polymer ?
#
loop_
_entity_poly.entity_id
_entity_poly.type
_entity_poly.pdbx_seq_one_letter_code
_entity_poly.pdbx_strand_id
1 'polypeptide(L)'
;VNMSWGYGTTFTNITGGNYRGTSWTATSRQTQYGMIGTYTLSGYRFVVRNTSVDTDVQEMIDAGIHICVAAGNSYQKIDVPTGLDYDNYFTKTGSGNLYYHRGGSPFDDEALVVGNIDSAVHSGGLEQKASSSENGPGVDIYAPGTNIMSTVSNTNRFDEGDYPPNTSFKICNIGGTSMASPQVCGVGALLLQANPHSTPAQLKSHLIASCQTNGIYSTGLDNDYTDTRSLKGSNNRFLVNPFSSEYKFRIQN
;
A
#
# COMPACT_ATOMS: atom_id res chain seq x y z
N VAL A 1 -0.83 8.21 13.63
CA VAL A 1 -2.20 7.89 13.17
C VAL A 1 -2.11 6.80 12.10
N ASN A 2 -3.06 5.83 12.12
CA ASN A 2 -3.23 4.83 11.08
C ASN A 2 -4.45 5.14 10.21
N MET A 3 -4.27 5.14 8.89
CA MET A 3 -5.33 5.36 7.91
C MET A 3 -5.45 4.13 6.99
N SER A 4 -6.35 3.21 7.33
CA SER A 4 -6.56 1.96 6.57
C SER A 4 -7.73 2.09 5.57
N TRP A 5 -7.72 3.15 4.77
CA TRP A 5 -8.75 3.45 3.78
C TRP A 5 -8.18 4.22 2.58
N GLY A 6 -8.97 4.36 1.53
CA GLY A 6 -8.57 5.08 0.34
C GLY A 6 -9.73 5.26 -0.63
N TYR A 7 -9.49 5.97 -1.71
CA TYR A 7 -10.48 6.29 -2.71
C TYR A 7 -10.36 5.40 -3.94
N GLY A 8 -11.48 4.95 -4.42
CA GLY A 8 -11.60 4.28 -5.69
C GLY A 8 -12.83 4.80 -6.42
N THR A 9 -12.73 4.95 -7.71
CA THR A 9 -13.86 5.37 -8.54
C THR A 9 -14.00 4.46 -9.75
N THR A 10 -15.25 4.28 -10.20
CA THR A 10 -15.54 3.53 -11.41
C THR A 10 -15.70 4.50 -12.56
N PHE A 11 -14.94 4.27 -13.62
CA PHE A 11 -14.98 5.10 -14.81
C PHE A 11 -15.69 4.40 -15.95
N THR A 12 -16.76 5.04 -16.41
CA THR A 12 -17.42 4.77 -17.67
C THR A 12 -17.01 5.82 -18.69
N ASN A 13 -17.13 5.53 -19.98
CA ASN A 13 -16.89 6.50 -21.06
C ASN A 13 -15.44 7.04 -21.12
N ILE A 14 -14.44 6.18 -20.88
CA ILE A 14 -13.05 6.49 -21.16
C ILE A 14 -12.87 6.60 -22.67
N THR A 15 -12.35 7.72 -23.15
CA THR A 15 -12.15 8.01 -24.57
C THR A 15 -10.73 7.78 -25.05
N GLY A 16 -9.78 7.73 -24.14
CA GLY A 16 -8.35 7.52 -24.43
C GLY A 16 -7.49 7.93 -23.25
N GLY A 17 -6.22 8.16 -23.49
CA GLY A 17 -5.28 8.60 -22.45
C GLY A 17 -3.85 8.71 -22.95
N ASN A 18 -2.92 8.75 -22.00
CA ASN A 18 -1.49 8.73 -22.26
C ASN A 18 -0.81 7.73 -21.34
N TYR A 19 0.12 6.97 -21.87
CA TYR A 19 0.99 6.07 -21.14
C TYR A 19 2.44 6.31 -21.54
N ARG A 20 3.25 6.74 -20.59
CA ARG A 20 4.69 7.04 -20.80
C ARG A 20 4.92 7.94 -22.04
N GLY A 21 4.13 8.99 -22.20
CA GLY A 21 4.21 9.92 -23.32
C GLY A 21 3.50 9.47 -24.60
N THR A 22 3.03 8.23 -24.69
CA THR A 22 2.33 7.69 -25.86
C THR A 22 0.83 7.75 -25.68
N SER A 23 0.14 8.42 -26.60
CA SER A 23 -1.33 8.47 -26.61
C SER A 23 -1.94 7.13 -27.01
N TRP A 24 -3.04 6.76 -26.39
CA TRP A 24 -3.81 5.57 -26.69
C TRP A 24 -5.32 5.89 -26.78
N THR A 25 -6.07 5.02 -27.43
CA THR A 25 -7.54 5.15 -27.56
C THR A 25 -8.28 4.13 -26.71
N ALA A 26 -9.54 4.38 -26.43
CA ALA A 26 -10.36 3.53 -25.55
C ALA A 26 -10.48 2.06 -25.97
N THR A 27 -10.20 1.73 -27.23
CA THR A 27 -10.23 0.36 -27.76
C THR A 27 -9.03 -0.49 -27.37
N SER A 28 -7.93 0.13 -26.89
CA SER A 28 -6.65 -0.53 -26.57
C SER A 28 -6.38 -0.62 -25.07
N ARG A 29 -7.41 -0.70 -24.25
CA ARG A 29 -7.32 -0.81 -22.78
C ARG A 29 -6.74 -2.15 -22.38
N GLN A 30 -5.48 -2.19 -22.01
CA GLN A 30 -4.85 -3.46 -21.62
C GLN A 30 -3.73 -3.24 -20.61
N THR A 31 -3.32 -4.36 -20.03
CA THR A 31 -2.16 -4.47 -19.13
C THR A 31 -0.90 -3.80 -19.66
N GLN A 32 -0.72 -3.69 -20.98
CA GLN A 32 0.40 -2.97 -21.61
C GLN A 32 0.47 -1.48 -21.24
N TYR A 33 -0.64 -0.89 -20.76
CA TYR A 33 -0.69 0.49 -20.28
C TYR A 33 -0.72 0.58 -18.74
N GLY A 34 -0.46 -0.51 -18.07
CA GLY A 34 -0.53 -0.57 -16.60
C GLY A 34 -1.94 -0.35 -16.05
N MET A 35 -2.94 -0.44 -16.91
CA MET A 35 -4.35 -0.31 -16.52
C MET A 35 -4.86 -1.64 -15.98
N ILE A 36 -4.45 -1.95 -14.75
CA ILE A 36 -4.92 -3.12 -14.03
C ILE A 36 -6.12 -2.67 -13.20
N GLY A 37 -7.28 -2.73 -13.77
CA GLY A 37 -8.53 -2.46 -13.08
C GLY A 37 -9.46 -3.65 -13.22
N THR A 38 -10.24 -3.93 -12.19
CA THR A 38 -11.35 -4.88 -12.33
C THR A 38 -12.38 -4.27 -13.27
N TYR A 39 -12.51 -4.84 -14.45
CA TYR A 39 -13.63 -4.49 -15.33
C TYR A 39 -14.92 -4.96 -14.67
N THR A 40 -15.79 -4.02 -14.36
CA THR A 40 -17.16 -4.32 -13.94
C THR A 40 -18.12 -4.04 -15.10
N LEU A 41 -19.35 -4.55 -15.04
CA LEU A 41 -20.40 -4.26 -16.02
C LEU A 41 -20.65 -2.76 -16.22
N SER A 42 -20.22 -1.93 -15.26
CA SER A 42 -20.38 -0.47 -15.27
C SER A 42 -19.10 0.30 -15.61
N GLY A 43 -17.97 -0.35 -15.85
CA GLY A 43 -16.71 0.32 -16.22
C GLY A 43 -15.46 -0.21 -15.51
N TYR A 44 -14.35 0.53 -15.61
CA TYR A 44 -13.10 0.21 -14.91
C TYR A 44 -13.04 0.91 -13.56
N ARG A 45 -12.69 0.17 -12.53
CA ARG A 45 -12.42 0.73 -11.20
C ARG A 45 -10.94 1.04 -11.07
N PHE A 46 -10.64 2.30 -10.80
CA PHE A 46 -9.29 2.77 -10.49
C PHE A 46 -9.25 3.41 -9.11
N VAL A 47 -8.08 3.34 -8.50
CA VAL A 47 -7.76 4.17 -7.35
C VAL A 47 -7.32 5.55 -7.85
N VAL A 48 -7.81 6.61 -7.23
CA VAL A 48 -7.48 7.98 -7.57
C VAL A 48 -7.32 8.80 -6.31
N ARG A 49 -6.37 9.73 -6.30
CA ARG A 49 -6.18 10.67 -5.21
C ARG A 49 -7.36 11.60 -5.04
N ASN A 50 -7.57 12.00 -3.81
CA ASN A 50 -8.45 13.10 -3.46
C ASN A 50 -7.59 14.23 -2.85
N THR A 51 -7.33 15.26 -3.64
CA THR A 51 -6.46 16.38 -3.27
C THR A 51 -6.93 17.17 -2.04
N SER A 52 -8.24 17.21 -1.79
CA SER A 52 -8.76 17.85 -0.57
C SER A 52 -8.33 17.10 0.68
N VAL A 53 -8.34 15.77 0.63
CA VAL A 53 -7.87 14.93 1.73
C VAL A 53 -6.35 14.99 1.87
N ASP A 54 -5.62 15.04 0.76
CA ASP A 54 -4.16 15.19 0.80
C ASP A 54 -3.77 16.51 1.51
N THR A 55 -4.55 17.58 1.32
CA THR A 55 -4.36 18.84 2.06
C THR A 55 -4.56 18.64 3.58
N ASP A 56 -5.62 17.95 3.99
CA ASP A 56 -5.86 17.68 5.40
C ASP A 56 -4.73 16.81 6.02
N VAL A 57 -4.20 15.85 5.24
CA VAL A 57 -3.04 15.03 5.66
C VAL A 57 -1.79 15.88 5.83
N GLN A 58 -1.53 16.80 4.90
CA GLN A 58 -0.41 17.75 5.00
C GLN A 58 -0.53 18.61 6.28
N GLU A 59 -1.70 19.16 6.55
CA GLU A 59 -1.93 19.94 7.77
C GLU A 59 -1.68 19.14 9.05
N MET A 60 -2.06 17.85 9.06
CA MET A 60 -1.76 16.94 10.18
C MET A 60 -0.24 16.72 10.36
N ILE A 61 0.48 16.52 9.26
CA ILE A 61 1.93 16.33 9.27
C ILE A 61 2.65 17.60 9.71
N ASP A 62 2.23 18.76 9.22
CA ASP A 62 2.76 20.06 9.63
C ASP A 62 2.54 20.33 11.13
N ALA A 63 1.46 19.77 11.70
CA ALA A 63 1.20 19.78 13.13
C ALA A 63 2.03 18.72 13.91
N GLY A 64 2.93 17.99 13.25
CA GLY A 64 3.79 16.98 13.86
C GLY A 64 3.13 15.60 14.07
N ILE A 65 2.02 15.33 13.40
CA ILE A 65 1.31 14.04 13.52
C ILE A 65 1.90 13.03 12.55
N HIS A 66 2.39 11.91 13.08
CA HIS A 66 2.92 10.79 12.31
C HIS A 66 1.80 9.96 11.68
N ILE A 67 1.89 9.68 10.38
CA ILE A 67 0.83 9.04 9.61
C ILE A 67 1.35 7.80 8.87
N CYS A 68 0.65 6.67 9.07
CA CYS A 68 0.81 5.46 8.28
C CYS A 68 -0.48 5.22 7.48
N VAL A 69 -0.36 4.96 6.20
CA VAL A 69 -1.50 4.73 5.31
C VAL A 69 -1.41 3.37 4.64
N ALA A 70 -2.52 2.69 4.51
CA ALA A 70 -2.61 1.47 3.71
C ALA A 70 -2.45 1.81 2.22
N ALA A 71 -1.56 1.13 1.49
CA ALA A 71 -1.31 1.42 0.08
C ALA A 71 -2.53 1.18 -0.81
N GLY A 72 -3.36 0.19 -0.48
CA GLY A 72 -4.53 -0.23 -1.25
C GLY A 72 -4.46 -1.70 -1.68
N ASN A 73 -5.60 -2.24 -2.16
CA ASN A 73 -5.78 -3.66 -2.44
C ASN A 73 -6.31 -3.91 -3.86
N SER A 74 -5.91 -3.12 -4.83
CA SER A 74 -6.36 -3.22 -6.23
C SER A 74 -5.24 -3.63 -7.18
N TYR A 75 -4.09 -4.05 -6.67
CA TYR A 75 -2.92 -4.46 -7.45
C TYR A 75 -2.40 -3.37 -8.41
N GLN A 76 -2.64 -2.12 -8.12
CA GLN A 76 -2.20 -1.02 -8.98
C GLN A 76 -0.80 -0.54 -8.59
N LYS A 77 -0.06 -0.05 -9.57
CA LYS A 77 1.23 0.59 -9.33
C LYS A 77 1.02 2.00 -8.78
N ILE A 78 1.73 2.34 -7.72
CA ILE A 78 1.88 3.70 -7.23
C ILE A 78 3.28 4.16 -7.61
N ASP A 79 3.37 5.20 -8.43
CA ASP A 79 4.64 5.78 -8.84
C ASP A 79 4.93 7.07 -8.06
N VAL A 80 6.16 7.53 -8.13
CA VAL A 80 6.63 8.78 -7.51
C VAL A 80 6.72 9.89 -8.56
N PRO A 81 6.73 11.18 -8.20
CA PRO A 81 6.71 12.31 -9.15
C PRO A 81 7.81 12.25 -10.23
N THR A 82 8.94 11.62 -9.95
CA THR A 82 10.06 11.43 -10.90
C THR A 82 9.96 10.13 -11.71
N GLY A 83 8.95 9.30 -11.44
CA GLY A 83 8.78 8.00 -12.08
C GLY A 83 8.12 8.11 -13.47
N LEU A 84 8.41 7.11 -14.31
CA LEU A 84 7.92 7.08 -15.70
C LEU A 84 6.40 6.96 -15.82
N ASP A 85 5.74 6.42 -14.79
CA ASP A 85 4.32 6.14 -14.82
C ASP A 85 3.47 7.17 -14.05
N TYR A 86 4.10 8.10 -13.33
CA TYR A 86 3.40 9.07 -12.48
C TYR A 86 2.37 9.92 -13.22
N ASP A 87 2.69 10.31 -14.46
CA ASP A 87 1.86 11.17 -15.29
C ASP A 87 1.02 10.39 -16.32
N ASN A 88 0.92 9.07 -16.17
CA ASN A 88 -0.02 8.30 -16.97
C ASN A 88 -1.44 8.66 -16.59
N TYR A 89 -2.26 8.98 -17.59
CA TYR A 89 -3.65 9.38 -17.37
C TYR A 89 -4.59 8.76 -18.41
N PHE A 90 -5.85 8.74 -18.07
CA PHE A 90 -6.93 8.54 -19.03
C PHE A 90 -7.86 9.75 -19.07
N THR A 91 -8.50 9.92 -20.22
CA THR A 91 -9.47 10.96 -20.50
C THR A 91 -10.87 10.41 -20.45
N LYS A 92 -11.75 11.11 -19.81
CA LYS A 92 -13.18 10.81 -19.76
C LYS A 92 -13.97 11.97 -20.33
N THR A 93 -15.04 11.68 -21.09
CA THR A 93 -15.95 12.72 -21.59
C THR A 93 -16.48 13.59 -20.44
N GLY A 94 -16.28 14.89 -20.53
CA GLY A 94 -16.75 15.85 -19.51
C GLY A 94 -15.86 15.97 -18.26
N SER A 95 -14.70 15.29 -18.22
CA SER A 95 -13.72 15.39 -17.15
C SER A 95 -12.34 15.64 -17.74
N GLY A 96 -11.44 16.25 -16.98
CA GLY A 96 -10.04 16.38 -17.37
C GLY A 96 -9.27 15.06 -17.31
N ASN A 97 -7.95 15.14 -17.37
CA ASN A 97 -7.05 14.00 -17.22
C ASN A 97 -7.15 13.40 -15.80
N LEU A 98 -7.26 12.10 -15.74
CA LEU A 98 -7.38 11.34 -14.50
C LEU A 98 -6.17 10.41 -14.37
N TYR A 99 -5.27 10.75 -13.45
CA TYR A 99 -4.01 10.04 -13.23
C TYR A 99 -4.26 8.75 -12.42
N TYR A 100 -3.77 7.63 -12.89
CA TYR A 100 -4.09 6.31 -12.32
C TYR A 100 -2.90 5.58 -11.68
N HIS A 101 -1.71 6.18 -11.68
CA HIS A 101 -0.53 5.63 -10.98
C HIS A 101 -0.08 6.47 -9.78
N ARG A 102 -0.98 7.26 -9.22
CA ARG A 102 -0.69 8.11 -8.06
C ARG A 102 -1.24 7.56 -6.73
N GLY A 103 -1.83 6.36 -6.77
CA GLY A 103 -2.50 5.75 -5.63
C GLY A 103 -3.87 6.38 -5.32
N GLY A 104 -4.55 5.85 -4.32
CA GLY A 104 -5.86 6.31 -3.87
C GLY A 104 -5.97 6.48 -2.37
N SER A 105 -4.89 6.24 -1.63
CA SER A 105 -4.83 6.49 -0.20
C SER A 105 -4.54 7.95 0.09
N PRO A 106 -4.91 8.46 1.28
CA PRO A 106 -4.47 9.77 1.75
C PRO A 106 -2.95 9.88 1.62
N PHE A 107 -2.46 11.01 1.16
CA PHE A 107 -1.05 11.11 0.79
C PHE A 107 -0.40 12.42 1.24
N ASP A 108 0.83 12.23 1.68
CA ASP A 108 1.85 13.24 1.83
C ASP A 108 3.23 12.57 1.69
N ASP A 109 4.25 13.33 1.34
CA ASP A 109 5.61 12.80 1.17
C ASP A 109 6.22 12.28 2.49
N GLU A 110 5.77 12.76 3.63
CA GLU A 110 6.20 12.31 4.97
C GLU A 110 5.30 11.22 5.55
N ALA A 111 4.13 10.95 4.97
CA ALA A 111 3.32 9.78 5.32
C ALA A 111 4.00 8.49 4.88
N LEU A 112 3.80 7.41 5.65
CA LEU A 112 4.31 6.07 5.34
C LEU A 112 3.25 5.29 4.58
N VAL A 113 3.52 4.96 3.33
CA VAL A 113 2.65 4.14 2.47
C VAL A 113 3.02 2.67 2.63
N VAL A 114 2.09 1.85 3.12
CA VAL A 114 2.34 0.49 3.57
C VAL A 114 1.68 -0.55 2.68
N GLY A 115 2.51 -1.41 2.08
CA GLY A 115 2.09 -2.58 1.31
C GLY A 115 1.92 -3.83 2.19
N ASN A 116 1.23 -4.83 1.65
CA ASN A 116 0.90 -6.08 2.34
C ASN A 116 1.81 -7.23 1.90
N ILE A 117 2.41 -7.93 2.86
CA ILE A 117 3.10 -9.22 2.69
C ILE A 117 2.11 -10.36 2.92
N ASP A 118 2.19 -11.37 2.05
CA ASP A 118 1.41 -12.60 2.16
C ASP A 118 1.89 -13.46 3.35
N SER A 119 1.02 -14.30 3.86
CA SER A 119 1.38 -15.32 4.85
C SER A 119 2.16 -16.51 4.25
N ALA A 120 2.15 -16.66 2.94
CA ALA A 120 2.92 -17.67 2.22
C ALA A 120 4.23 -17.08 1.69
N VAL A 121 5.32 -17.82 1.80
CA VAL A 121 6.62 -17.45 1.24
C VAL A 121 6.72 -17.85 -0.24
N HIS A 122 7.52 -17.13 -1.00
CA HIS A 122 7.87 -17.50 -2.37
C HIS A 122 8.75 -18.74 -2.40
N SER A 123 8.71 -19.49 -3.51
CA SER A 123 9.44 -20.76 -3.70
C SER A 123 10.96 -20.70 -3.44
N GLY A 124 11.56 -19.51 -3.44
CA GLY A 124 12.97 -19.28 -3.10
C GLY A 124 13.24 -18.96 -1.63
N GLY A 125 12.23 -19.07 -0.74
CA GLY A 125 12.35 -18.73 0.69
C GLY A 125 12.30 -17.24 0.98
N LEU A 126 12.02 -16.40 -0.01
CA LEU A 126 11.80 -14.98 0.16
C LEU A 126 10.35 -14.72 0.61
N GLU A 127 10.15 -13.66 1.35
CA GLU A 127 8.80 -13.10 1.55
C GLU A 127 8.19 -12.74 0.19
N GLN A 128 6.88 -12.66 0.12
CA GLN A 128 6.23 -12.21 -1.12
C GLN A 128 5.10 -11.23 -0.81
N LYS A 129 4.95 -10.26 -1.70
CA LYS A 129 3.83 -9.33 -1.65
C LYS A 129 2.51 -10.09 -1.85
N ALA A 130 1.48 -9.76 -1.08
CA ALA A 130 0.13 -10.23 -1.34
C ALA A 130 -0.31 -9.80 -2.74
N SER A 131 -0.95 -10.70 -3.49
CA SER A 131 -1.28 -10.46 -4.91
C SER A 131 -2.16 -9.23 -5.12
N SER A 132 -3.03 -8.92 -4.17
CA SER A 132 -3.91 -7.74 -4.22
C SER A 132 -3.25 -6.44 -3.79
N SER A 133 -2.15 -6.49 -3.02
CA SER A 133 -1.49 -5.27 -2.53
C SER A 133 -1.06 -4.37 -3.67
N GLU A 134 -1.25 -3.08 -3.52
CA GLU A 134 -0.58 -2.08 -4.36
C GLU A 134 0.94 -2.25 -4.30
N ASN A 135 1.62 -1.72 -5.30
CA ASN A 135 3.05 -1.89 -5.55
C ASN A 135 3.64 -0.63 -6.18
N GLY A 136 4.91 -0.65 -6.54
CA GLY A 136 5.59 0.47 -7.18
C GLY A 136 6.38 1.37 -6.22
N PRO A 137 7.17 2.32 -6.75
CA PRO A 137 8.09 3.14 -5.96
C PRO A 137 7.43 3.99 -4.88
N GLY A 138 6.12 4.29 -5.04
CA GLY A 138 5.33 5.01 -4.05
C GLY A 138 4.92 4.20 -2.82
N VAL A 139 5.28 2.90 -2.74
CA VAL A 139 5.13 2.10 -1.52
C VAL A 139 6.43 2.15 -0.73
N ASP A 140 6.38 2.64 0.49
CA ASP A 140 7.58 2.86 1.33
C ASP A 140 8.08 1.58 2.00
N ILE A 141 7.17 0.82 2.61
CA ILE A 141 7.44 -0.34 3.46
C ILE A 141 6.38 -1.40 3.22
N TYR A 142 6.78 -2.67 3.30
CA TYR A 142 5.86 -3.81 3.35
C TYR A 142 5.84 -4.42 4.74
N ALA A 143 4.64 -4.79 5.21
CA ALA A 143 4.44 -5.43 6.50
C ALA A 143 3.45 -6.60 6.38
N PRO A 144 3.48 -7.58 7.30
CA PRO A 144 2.51 -8.67 7.31
C PRO A 144 1.07 -8.13 7.38
N GLY A 145 0.23 -8.56 6.45
CA GLY A 145 -1.16 -8.11 6.39
C GLY A 145 -2.12 -9.18 5.87
N THR A 146 -1.66 -10.43 5.71
CA THR A 146 -2.48 -11.57 5.28
C THR A 146 -2.66 -12.54 6.44
N ASN A 147 -3.87 -13.06 6.62
CA ASN A 147 -4.24 -13.94 7.74
C ASN A 147 -3.98 -13.32 9.13
N ILE A 148 -4.29 -12.05 9.27
CA ILE A 148 -4.13 -11.33 10.53
C ILE A 148 -5.35 -11.58 11.41
N MET A 149 -5.12 -12.29 12.51
CA MET A 149 -6.15 -12.56 13.53
C MET A 149 -6.33 -11.35 14.43
N SER A 150 -7.56 -10.91 14.60
CA SER A 150 -7.91 -9.80 15.51
C SER A 150 -9.32 -9.98 16.05
N THR A 151 -9.65 -9.19 17.07
CA THR A 151 -11.00 -9.09 17.59
C THR A 151 -11.91 -8.38 16.59
N VAL A 152 -13.14 -8.85 16.49
CA VAL A 152 -14.18 -8.27 15.63
C VAL A 152 -15.47 -8.07 16.42
N SER A 153 -16.38 -7.29 15.86
CA SER A 153 -17.72 -7.10 16.41
C SER A 153 -18.48 -8.41 16.43
N ASN A 154 -19.28 -8.64 17.46
CA ASN A 154 -20.20 -9.76 17.55
C ASN A 154 -21.53 -9.56 16.77
N THR A 155 -21.59 -8.57 15.90
CA THR A 155 -22.71 -8.32 14.98
C THR A 155 -22.38 -8.78 13.56
N ASN A 156 -22.19 -10.05 13.33
CA ASN A 156 -22.09 -10.75 12.03
C ASN A 156 -21.73 -9.87 10.81
N ARG A 157 -20.51 -9.39 10.75
CA ARG A 157 -20.01 -8.63 9.63
C ARG A 157 -18.89 -9.36 8.85
N PHE A 158 -18.29 -10.34 9.48
CA PHE A 158 -17.20 -11.17 8.97
C PHE A 158 -17.48 -12.62 9.36
N ASP A 159 -16.80 -13.56 8.74
CA ASP A 159 -16.78 -14.97 9.17
C ASP A 159 -15.98 -15.09 10.48
N GLU A 160 -16.62 -14.68 11.57
CA GLU A 160 -16.03 -14.71 12.89
C GLU A 160 -16.18 -16.04 13.59
N GLY A 161 -15.17 -16.41 14.35
CA GLY A 161 -15.21 -17.49 15.33
C GLY A 161 -15.29 -16.95 16.77
N ASP A 162 -15.67 -17.83 17.70
CA ASP A 162 -15.59 -17.50 19.12
C ASP A 162 -14.13 -17.45 19.55
N TYR A 163 -13.80 -16.50 20.43
CA TYR A 163 -12.51 -16.52 21.10
C TYR A 163 -12.50 -17.63 22.15
N PRO A 164 -11.68 -18.70 21.98
CA PRO A 164 -11.82 -19.92 22.82
C PRO A 164 -11.73 -19.67 24.32
N PRO A 165 -10.89 -18.76 24.84
CA PRO A 165 -10.86 -18.47 26.27
C PRO A 165 -12.10 -17.76 26.82
N ASN A 166 -12.87 -17.06 25.96
CA ASN A 166 -14.10 -16.41 26.34
C ASN A 166 -15.00 -16.20 25.11
N THR A 167 -15.99 -17.05 24.96
CA THR A 167 -16.91 -17.08 23.80
C THR A 167 -17.83 -15.85 23.68
N SER A 168 -17.84 -14.96 24.66
CA SER A 168 -18.50 -13.66 24.53
C SER A 168 -17.78 -12.69 23.57
N PHE A 169 -16.54 -13.00 23.21
CA PHE A 169 -15.74 -12.22 22.26
C PHE A 169 -15.59 -12.98 20.94
N LYS A 170 -15.51 -12.23 19.86
CA LYS A 170 -15.34 -12.77 18.52
C LYS A 170 -13.97 -12.41 17.97
N ILE A 171 -13.40 -13.33 17.18
CA ILE A 171 -12.14 -13.17 16.44
C ILE A 171 -12.35 -13.55 14.99
N CYS A 172 -11.58 -12.94 14.11
CA CYS A 172 -11.59 -13.25 12.69
C CYS A 172 -10.20 -13.08 12.10
N ASN A 173 -9.87 -13.89 11.10
CA ASN A 173 -8.70 -13.69 10.25
C ASN A 173 -9.09 -12.89 9.03
N ILE A 174 -8.49 -11.72 8.86
CA ILE A 174 -8.68 -10.88 7.68
C ILE A 174 -7.33 -10.51 7.08
N GLY A 175 -7.34 -10.02 5.84
CA GLY A 175 -6.12 -9.62 5.15
C GLY A 175 -6.30 -8.37 4.30
N GLY A 176 -5.21 -7.66 4.09
CA GLY A 176 -5.13 -6.45 3.28
C GLY A 176 -4.06 -5.49 3.79
N THR A 177 -3.76 -4.48 3.00
CA THR A 177 -2.88 -3.37 3.41
C THR A 177 -3.42 -2.64 4.63
N SER A 178 -4.73 -2.72 4.88
CA SER A 178 -5.39 -2.22 6.10
C SER A 178 -4.91 -2.89 7.38
N MET A 179 -4.38 -4.13 7.31
CA MET A 179 -3.84 -4.90 8.42
C MET A 179 -2.32 -4.73 8.52
N ALA A 180 -1.66 -4.45 7.42
CA ALA A 180 -0.22 -4.17 7.37
C ALA A 180 0.11 -2.79 7.95
N SER A 181 -0.64 -1.76 7.58
CA SER A 181 -0.41 -0.37 8.01
C SER A 181 -0.39 -0.17 9.54
N PRO A 182 -1.32 -0.73 10.33
CA PRO A 182 -1.28 -0.57 11.79
C PRO A 182 -0.07 -1.24 12.44
N GLN A 183 0.55 -2.25 11.83
CA GLN A 183 1.78 -2.85 12.34
C GLN A 183 2.97 -1.88 12.20
N VAL A 184 3.08 -1.19 11.05
CA VAL A 184 4.08 -0.12 10.87
C VAL A 184 3.84 1.01 11.87
N CYS A 185 2.58 1.40 12.07
CA CYS A 185 2.19 2.40 13.06
C CYS A 185 2.60 1.99 14.49
N GLY A 186 2.41 0.71 14.84
CA GLY A 186 2.81 0.16 16.15
C GLY A 186 4.32 0.19 16.37
N VAL A 187 5.11 -0.22 15.38
CA VAL A 187 6.59 -0.13 15.45
C VAL A 187 7.04 1.33 15.50
N GLY A 188 6.36 2.21 14.76
CA GLY A 188 6.59 3.65 14.82
C GLY A 188 6.35 4.23 16.23
N ALA A 189 5.29 3.77 16.91
CA ALA A 189 5.03 4.17 18.29
C ALA A 189 6.14 3.73 19.27
N LEU A 190 6.70 2.54 19.09
CA LEU A 190 7.86 2.08 19.88
C LEU A 190 9.11 2.93 19.61
N LEU A 191 9.34 3.33 18.37
CA LEU A 191 10.46 4.23 18.02
C LEU A 191 10.25 5.62 18.63
N LEU A 192 9.02 6.14 18.63
CA LEU A 192 8.68 7.40 19.28
C LEU A 192 8.81 7.33 20.80
N GLN A 193 8.53 6.18 21.43
CA GLN A 193 8.78 5.99 22.84
C GLN A 193 10.27 6.16 23.15
N ALA A 194 11.17 5.69 22.27
CA ALA A 194 12.61 5.86 22.42
C ALA A 194 13.11 7.27 22.03
N ASN A 195 12.43 7.94 21.10
CA ASN A 195 12.78 9.24 20.56
C ASN A 195 11.52 10.14 20.43
N PRO A 196 10.98 10.67 21.55
CA PRO A 196 9.65 11.30 21.59
C PRO A 196 9.55 12.62 20.80
N HIS A 197 10.67 13.21 20.44
CA HIS A 197 10.73 14.48 19.70
C HIS A 197 11.01 14.32 18.20
N SER A 198 10.94 13.09 17.67
CA SER A 198 11.14 12.87 16.26
C SER A 198 10.01 13.52 15.44
N THR A 199 10.36 14.26 14.40
CA THR A 199 9.41 14.77 13.41
C THR A 199 8.85 13.63 12.56
N PRO A 200 7.75 13.83 11.80
CA PRO A 200 7.24 12.83 10.84
C PRO A 200 8.31 12.34 9.87
N ALA A 201 9.08 13.24 9.26
CA ALA A 201 10.19 12.90 8.37
C ALA A 201 11.28 12.06 9.07
N GLN A 202 11.63 12.38 10.31
CA GLN A 202 12.62 11.62 11.08
C GLN A 202 12.10 10.22 11.42
N LEU A 203 10.86 10.09 11.87
CA LEU A 203 10.27 8.78 12.14
C LEU A 203 10.21 7.92 10.87
N LYS A 204 9.76 8.50 9.74
CA LYS A 204 9.77 7.82 8.44
C LYS A 204 11.17 7.32 8.08
N SER A 205 12.19 8.15 8.24
CA SER A 205 13.59 7.79 7.97
C SER A 205 14.07 6.67 8.88
N HIS A 206 13.75 6.72 10.17
CA HIS A 206 14.15 5.68 11.15
C HIS A 206 13.47 4.33 10.84
N LEU A 207 12.17 4.33 10.52
CA LEU A 207 11.45 3.11 10.12
C LEU A 207 12.05 2.50 8.85
N ILE A 208 12.32 3.32 7.83
CA ILE A 208 12.94 2.88 6.59
C ILE A 208 14.34 2.28 6.85
N ALA A 209 15.15 2.94 7.67
CA ALA A 209 16.51 2.48 8.00
C ALA A 209 16.52 1.16 8.79
N SER A 210 15.46 0.87 9.56
CA SER A 210 15.35 -0.37 10.33
C SER A 210 14.74 -1.54 9.55
N CYS A 211 14.28 -1.33 8.31
CA CYS A 211 13.73 -2.40 7.50
C CYS A 211 14.78 -3.42 7.06
N GLN A 212 14.37 -4.68 6.95
CA GLN A 212 15.12 -5.66 6.18
C GLN A 212 15.00 -5.33 4.70
N THR A 213 16.13 -5.24 3.99
CA THR A 213 16.17 -4.98 2.54
C THR A 213 16.38 -6.28 1.76
N ASN A 214 15.88 -6.30 0.51
CA ASN A 214 16.05 -7.43 -0.42
C ASN A 214 15.49 -8.79 0.06
N GLY A 215 14.59 -8.77 1.03
CA GLY A 215 13.95 -9.97 1.57
C GLY A 215 12.63 -10.33 0.89
N ILE A 216 12.12 -9.51 -0.03
CA ILE A 216 10.84 -9.70 -0.71
C ILE A 216 11.10 -10.07 -2.17
N TYR A 217 10.38 -11.07 -2.67
CA TYR A 217 10.43 -11.48 -4.08
C TYR A 217 10.03 -10.34 -5.03
N SER A 218 10.77 -10.22 -6.14
CA SER A 218 10.47 -9.31 -7.24
C SER A 218 11.14 -9.79 -8.52
N THR A 219 10.49 -9.62 -9.66
CA THR A 219 11.09 -9.84 -10.98
C THR A 219 12.14 -8.78 -11.34
N GLY A 220 12.21 -7.70 -10.58
CA GLY A 220 13.07 -6.54 -10.89
C GLY A 220 12.53 -5.63 -11.99
N LEU A 221 11.44 -6.02 -12.65
CA LEU A 221 10.81 -5.22 -13.70
C LEU A 221 9.76 -4.28 -13.13
N ASP A 222 9.77 -3.04 -13.58
CA ASP A 222 8.84 -2.00 -13.11
C ASP A 222 7.47 -2.06 -13.80
N ASN A 223 7.37 -2.77 -14.92
CA ASN A 223 6.19 -2.88 -15.77
C ASN A 223 5.71 -4.32 -16.00
N ASP A 224 6.17 -5.27 -15.20
CA ASP A 224 5.68 -6.65 -15.27
C ASP A 224 4.31 -6.79 -14.60
N TYR A 225 3.27 -6.58 -15.37
CA TYR A 225 1.88 -6.69 -14.89
C TYR A 225 1.34 -8.12 -14.94
N THR A 226 2.14 -9.09 -15.38
CA THR A 226 1.75 -10.51 -15.42
C THR A 226 2.01 -11.21 -14.10
N ASP A 227 3.04 -10.79 -13.37
CA ASP A 227 3.35 -11.32 -12.04
C ASP A 227 2.75 -10.43 -10.94
N THR A 228 1.68 -10.91 -10.32
CA THR A 228 0.97 -10.20 -9.24
C THR A 228 1.76 -10.12 -7.93
N ARG A 229 2.85 -10.88 -7.81
CA ARG A 229 3.72 -10.89 -6.63
C ARG A 229 4.93 -9.96 -6.75
N SER A 230 5.22 -9.48 -7.96
CA SER A 230 6.32 -8.55 -8.22
C SER A 230 6.10 -7.19 -7.57
N LEU A 231 7.18 -6.57 -7.13
CA LEU A 231 7.18 -5.26 -6.47
C LEU A 231 7.07 -4.09 -7.45
N LYS A 232 7.28 -4.30 -8.76
CA LYS A 232 7.19 -3.27 -9.82
C LYS A 232 7.99 -1.99 -9.52
N GLY A 233 9.26 -2.19 -9.14
CA GLY A 233 10.14 -1.08 -8.79
C GLY A 233 9.91 -0.51 -7.38
N SER A 234 9.05 -1.11 -6.56
CA SER A 234 8.94 -0.73 -5.15
C SER A 234 10.26 -0.91 -4.42
N ASN A 235 10.43 -0.10 -3.40
CA ASN A 235 11.46 -0.35 -2.41
C ASN A 235 11.27 -1.73 -1.78
N ASN A 236 12.29 -2.59 -1.86
CA ASN A 236 12.27 -3.92 -1.25
C ASN A 236 12.61 -3.80 0.24
N ARG A 237 11.65 -3.35 1.04
CA ARG A 237 11.78 -3.05 2.47
C ARG A 237 10.69 -3.78 3.25
N PHE A 238 11.11 -4.74 4.06
CA PHE A 238 10.24 -5.48 4.96
C PHE A 238 10.34 -4.95 6.37
N LEU A 239 9.20 -4.67 7.00
CA LEU A 239 9.13 -4.17 8.37
C LEU A 239 9.79 -5.14 9.35
N VAL A 240 10.69 -4.62 10.18
CA VAL A 240 11.28 -5.35 11.30
C VAL A 240 11.07 -4.56 12.58
N ASN A 241 10.77 -5.25 13.67
CA ASN A 241 10.77 -4.60 14.98
C ASN A 241 12.22 -4.47 15.49
N PRO A 242 12.82 -3.26 15.52
CA PRO A 242 14.22 -3.08 15.89
C PRO A 242 14.49 -3.38 17.38
N PHE A 243 13.44 -3.52 18.19
CA PHE A 243 13.54 -3.83 19.62
C PHE A 243 13.38 -5.33 19.92
N SER A 244 13.12 -6.18 18.89
CA SER A 244 13.04 -7.63 19.10
C SER A 244 14.42 -8.23 19.38
N SER A 245 14.47 -9.23 20.25
CA SER A 245 15.71 -9.95 20.56
C SER A 245 16.31 -10.63 19.32
N GLU A 246 15.46 -11.14 18.41
CA GLU A 246 15.88 -11.77 17.16
C GLU A 246 16.58 -10.79 16.19
N TYR A 247 16.16 -9.53 16.18
CA TYR A 247 16.79 -8.51 15.34
C TYR A 247 18.21 -8.19 15.83
N LYS A 248 18.43 -8.14 17.14
CA LYS A 248 19.76 -7.91 17.72
C LYS A 248 20.78 -8.99 17.33
N PHE A 249 20.33 -10.25 17.16
CA PHE A 249 21.18 -11.35 16.70
C PHE A 249 21.58 -11.25 15.23
N ARG A 250 20.73 -10.67 14.37
CA ARG A 250 21.01 -10.55 12.93
C ARG A 250 21.98 -9.42 12.56
N ILE A 251 22.12 -8.40 13.41
CA ILE A 251 23.06 -7.28 13.18
C ILE A 251 24.48 -7.63 13.64
N GLN A 252 24.65 -8.64 14.49
CA GLN A 252 25.94 -9.02 15.05
C GLN A 252 26.64 -10.16 14.30
N ASN A 253 26.05 -10.70 13.27
CA ASN A 253 26.60 -11.73 12.37
C ASN A 253 26.62 -11.22 10.92
#